data_00cd58b2765a18702224fe649bf57401
#
_entry.id   00cd58b2765a18702224fe649bf57401
#
_cell.length_a   1.000
_cell.length_b   1.000
_cell.length_c   1.000
_cell.angle_alpha   90.00
_cell.angle_beta   90.00
_cell.angle_gamma   90.00
#
_symmetry.space_group_name_H-M   'P 1'
#
loop_
_entity.id
_entity.type
_entity.pdbx_description
1 polymer ?
#
loop_
_entity_poly.entity_id
_entity_poly.type
_entity_poly.pdbx_seq_one_letter_code
_entity_poly.pdbx_strand_id
1 'polypeptide(L)'
;MKIFFAVATYWPMQDGVANITGYLAEGLAARGHEIMVLTARSGGRTEEMPGEEVHNDVFIKRMKVYVRWPLQMKGLDRESNRKKYYEKIQNFQPDVLVVVCSQIWTFDWLIPYLDRIACPKVFYSHGYSKWKERYNYGEKLKNRNILGVIEEYKCKRYYDGLYKYIAKYDKAIYLSKDSNSVKYAEVHHLNNGVIIENAIDDVFFSSDMRHEYEEKSSERINYLYVANYNENKNQKMLLRAYAKAKIGESCLVFAGYEENIYLKELRKMSEEIIDAASGKKVYFYVHIPREKVIELYSMADIFVCTSRSETWSIVAHEAAATAMPIISTDVGIYGNITGAFIIRNENELTEAMENLYYSKDERKKAGEAVREWVLQKQCRIADKVEQLEEELISCIRSAC
;
A
#
# COMPACT_ATOMS: atom_id res chain seq x y z
N MET A 1 7.20 -19.74 18.01
CA MET A 1 6.11 -18.94 18.62
C MET A 1 4.81 -19.21 17.88
N LYS A 2 3.69 -19.08 18.59
CA LYS A 2 2.33 -19.05 18.00
C LYS A 2 1.94 -17.60 17.77
N ILE A 3 1.79 -17.21 16.51
CA ILE A 3 1.53 -15.82 16.13
C ILE A 3 0.15 -15.72 15.46
N PHE A 4 -0.70 -14.86 15.98
CA PHE A 4 -2.03 -14.62 15.42
C PHE A 4 -2.08 -13.27 14.72
N PHE A 5 -2.24 -13.28 13.40
CA PHE A 5 -2.49 -12.08 12.62
C PHE A 5 -3.99 -11.86 12.43
N ALA A 6 -4.43 -10.64 12.68
CA ALA A 6 -5.78 -10.19 12.34
C ALA A 6 -5.71 -9.09 11.28
N VAL A 7 -6.09 -9.42 10.06
CA VAL A 7 -6.02 -8.52 8.90
C VAL A 7 -7.30 -8.63 8.08
N ALA A 8 -7.78 -7.52 7.52
CA ALA A 8 -9.05 -7.50 6.81
C ALA A 8 -9.01 -8.20 5.46
N THR A 9 -7.89 -8.09 4.77
CA THR A 9 -7.63 -8.69 3.46
C THR A 9 -6.36 -9.53 3.52
N TYR A 10 -6.41 -10.72 2.95
CA TYR A 10 -5.30 -11.66 2.86
C TYR A 10 -5.45 -12.53 1.61
N TRP A 11 -4.48 -13.36 1.28
CA TRP A 11 -4.52 -14.24 0.12
C TRP A 11 -5.92 -14.89 -0.08
N PRO A 12 -6.44 -14.99 -1.30
CA PRO A 12 -5.88 -14.63 -2.62
C PRO A 12 -6.10 -13.16 -3.04
N MET A 13 -6.46 -12.28 -2.11
CA MET A 13 -6.61 -10.86 -2.40
C MET A 13 -5.24 -10.19 -2.56
N GLN A 14 -5.12 -9.28 -3.53
CA GLN A 14 -3.88 -8.63 -3.92
C GLN A 14 -4.00 -7.11 -3.74
N ASP A 15 -4.10 -6.67 -2.50
CA ASP A 15 -3.90 -5.25 -2.15
C ASP A 15 -2.61 -5.07 -1.35
N GLY A 16 -2.16 -3.83 -1.19
CA GLY A 16 -0.88 -3.55 -0.53
C GLY A 16 -0.78 -4.11 0.90
N VAL A 17 -1.89 -4.11 1.66
CA VAL A 17 -1.93 -4.65 3.04
C VAL A 17 -1.89 -6.17 3.02
N ALA A 18 -2.67 -6.80 2.13
CA ALA A 18 -2.70 -8.25 1.96
C ALA A 18 -1.32 -8.79 1.57
N ASN A 19 -0.65 -8.16 0.59
CA ASN A 19 0.66 -8.59 0.11
C ASN A 19 1.72 -8.49 1.22
N ILE A 20 1.81 -7.36 1.91
CA ILE A 20 2.80 -7.18 2.99
C ILE A 20 2.54 -8.13 4.15
N THR A 21 1.28 -8.29 4.57
CA THR A 21 0.94 -9.25 5.62
C THR A 21 1.27 -10.68 5.18
N GLY A 22 1.08 -11.00 3.90
CA GLY A 22 1.48 -12.28 3.30
C GLY A 22 2.97 -12.52 3.42
N TYR A 23 3.80 -11.61 2.92
CA TYR A 23 5.26 -11.73 3.02
C TYR A 23 5.76 -11.94 4.45
N LEU A 24 5.20 -11.19 5.40
CA LEU A 24 5.59 -11.30 6.81
C LEU A 24 5.10 -12.60 7.45
N ALA A 25 3.84 -12.99 7.23
CA ALA A 25 3.26 -14.19 7.82
C ALA A 25 3.92 -15.48 7.27
N GLU A 26 4.08 -15.54 5.93
CA GLU A 26 4.72 -16.67 5.25
C GLU A 26 6.22 -16.75 5.57
N GLY A 27 6.91 -15.60 5.62
CA GLY A 27 8.29 -15.55 6.04
C GLY A 27 8.52 -16.02 7.48
N LEU A 28 7.64 -15.66 8.42
CA LEU A 28 7.68 -16.16 9.79
C LEU A 28 7.34 -17.66 9.86
N ALA A 29 6.39 -18.16 9.07
CA ALA A 29 6.09 -19.58 8.97
C ALA A 29 7.31 -20.39 8.48
N ALA A 30 8.00 -19.90 7.44
CA ALA A 30 9.23 -20.50 6.92
C ALA A 30 10.38 -20.53 7.95
N ARG A 31 10.35 -19.65 8.96
CA ARG A 31 11.28 -19.64 10.12
C ARG A 31 10.83 -20.56 11.26
N GLY A 32 9.78 -21.35 11.06
CA GLY A 32 9.30 -22.37 12.00
C GLY A 32 8.32 -21.87 13.05
N HIS A 33 7.69 -20.70 12.84
CA HIS A 33 6.61 -20.23 13.70
C HIS A 33 5.26 -20.81 13.29
N GLU A 34 4.37 -21.06 14.25
CA GLU A 34 2.98 -21.45 13.99
C GLU A 34 2.14 -20.19 13.74
N ILE A 35 1.70 -19.99 12.51
CA ILE A 35 1.02 -18.78 12.09
C ILE A 35 -0.45 -19.03 11.82
N MET A 36 -1.33 -18.26 12.47
CA MET A 36 -2.74 -18.15 12.09
C MET A 36 -3.05 -16.75 11.57
N VAL A 37 -3.69 -16.66 10.42
CA VAL A 37 -4.23 -15.42 9.87
C VAL A 37 -5.76 -15.45 9.92
N LEU A 38 -6.36 -14.53 10.67
CA LEU A 38 -7.80 -14.28 10.65
C LEU A 38 -8.11 -13.14 9.68
N THR A 39 -8.96 -13.43 8.69
CA THR A 39 -9.31 -12.47 7.64
C THR A 39 -10.79 -12.55 7.25
N ALA A 40 -11.23 -11.73 6.29
CA ALA A 40 -12.58 -11.77 5.75
C ALA A 40 -12.75 -12.92 4.74
N ARG A 41 -13.99 -13.45 4.64
CA ARG A 41 -14.33 -14.51 3.69
C ARG A 41 -14.54 -14.01 2.26
N SER A 42 -14.74 -12.71 2.07
CA SER A 42 -14.95 -12.09 0.76
C SER A 42 -14.41 -10.67 0.74
N GLY A 43 -13.69 -10.33 -0.30
CA GLY A 43 -13.19 -9.00 -0.59
C GLY A 43 -14.16 -8.11 -1.36
N GLY A 44 -15.45 -8.41 -1.32
CA GLY A 44 -16.48 -7.72 -2.12
C GLY A 44 -16.78 -8.40 -3.46
N ARG A 45 -16.16 -9.55 -3.75
CA ARG A 45 -16.47 -10.40 -4.91
C ARG A 45 -17.65 -11.33 -4.60
N THR A 46 -18.32 -11.81 -5.65
CA THR A 46 -19.46 -12.72 -5.58
C THR A 46 -19.10 -14.14 -5.15
N GLU A 47 -17.82 -14.53 -5.24
CA GLU A 47 -17.34 -15.85 -4.86
C GLU A 47 -16.93 -15.88 -3.38
N GLU A 48 -17.57 -16.78 -2.62
CA GLU A 48 -17.18 -17.05 -1.24
C GLU A 48 -15.93 -17.91 -1.19
N MET A 49 -14.89 -17.42 -0.54
CA MET A 49 -13.67 -18.19 -0.27
C MET A 49 -13.90 -19.27 0.79
N PRO A 50 -13.08 -20.35 0.85
CA PRO A 50 -13.13 -21.33 1.92
C PRO A 50 -13.08 -20.67 3.32
N GLY A 51 -13.76 -21.26 4.29
CA GLY A 51 -13.75 -20.75 5.67
C GLY A 51 -12.41 -20.94 6.36
N GLU A 52 -11.71 -22.01 6.01
CA GLU A 52 -10.37 -22.38 6.52
C GLU A 52 -9.57 -23.03 5.39
N GLU A 53 -8.29 -22.72 5.33
CA GLU A 53 -7.31 -23.33 4.41
C GLU A 53 -5.89 -23.11 4.91
N VAL A 54 -4.91 -23.78 4.31
CA VAL A 54 -3.48 -23.57 4.52
C VAL A 54 -2.87 -23.05 3.22
N HIS A 55 -2.06 -22.01 3.30
CA HIS A 55 -1.31 -21.45 2.19
C HIS A 55 0.10 -21.08 2.65
N ASN A 56 1.14 -21.64 2.04
CA ASN A 56 2.54 -21.41 2.38
C ASN A 56 2.80 -21.56 3.90
N ASP A 57 2.37 -22.67 4.48
CA ASP A 57 2.47 -23.00 5.91
C ASP A 57 1.75 -22.03 6.88
N VAL A 58 0.94 -21.13 6.35
CA VAL A 58 0.07 -20.23 7.12
C VAL A 58 -1.34 -20.81 7.20
N PHE A 59 -1.87 -21.00 8.42
CA PHE A 59 -3.25 -21.40 8.63
C PHE A 59 -4.17 -20.18 8.52
N ILE A 60 -5.02 -20.15 7.49
CA ILE A 60 -5.95 -19.05 7.22
C ILE A 60 -7.34 -19.42 7.73
N LYS A 61 -7.90 -18.56 8.54
CA LYS A 61 -9.27 -18.67 9.04
C LYS A 61 -10.09 -17.45 8.64
N ARG A 62 -11.23 -17.66 7.97
CA ARG A 62 -12.05 -16.58 7.45
C ARG A 62 -13.35 -16.42 8.21
N MET A 63 -13.65 -15.18 8.57
CA MET A 63 -14.96 -14.81 9.10
C MET A 63 -15.93 -14.45 7.96
N LYS A 64 -17.20 -14.74 8.13
CA LYS A 64 -18.27 -14.28 7.21
C LYS A 64 -18.48 -12.77 7.35
N VAL A 65 -17.46 -12.02 6.94
CA VAL A 65 -17.43 -10.56 6.91
C VAL A 65 -17.07 -10.15 5.50
N TYR A 66 -17.78 -9.17 4.98
CA TYR A 66 -17.47 -8.57 3.69
C TYR A 66 -16.64 -7.33 3.93
N VAL A 67 -15.49 -7.23 3.26
CA VAL A 67 -14.66 -6.02 3.33
C VAL A 67 -15.39 -4.92 2.56
N ARG A 68 -15.99 -4.00 3.33
CA ARG A 68 -16.53 -2.75 2.83
C ARG A 68 -16.03 -1.63 3.72
N TRP A 69 -15.94 -0.44 3.20
CA TRP A 69 -15.55 0.75 3.94
C TRP A 69 -16.35 0.91 5.25
N PRO A 70 -15.79 1.51 6.32
CA PRO A 70 -16.30 1.46 7.71
C PRO A 70 -17.78 1.81 7.87
N LEU A 71 -18.31 2.66 7.01
CA LEU A 71 -19.70 3.09 7.05
C LEU A 71 -20.71 2.08 6.47
N GLN A 72 -20.24 1.09 5.70
CA GLN A 72 -21.09 0.09 5.06
C GLN A 72 -21.21 -1.21 5.88
N MET A 73 -20.47 -1.33 6.97
CA MET A 73 -20.54 -2.49 7.89
C MET A 73 -21.74 -2.45 8.84
N LYS A 74 -22.67 -1.49 8.67
CA LYS A 74 -23.93 -1.44 9.40
C LYS A 74 -24.69 -2.76 9.20
N GLY A 75 -24.80 -3.54 10.27
CA GLY A 75 -25.53 -4.82 10.30
C GLY A 75 -24.65 -6.06 10.43
N LEU A 76 -23.34 -5.98 10.17
CA LEU A 76 -22.38 -7.07 10.40
C LEU A 76 -21.68 -6.95 11.77
N ASP A 77 -21.64 -5.74 12.33
CA ASP A 77 -21.09 -5.48 13.66
C ASP A 77 -22.12 -5.89 14.73
N ARG A 78 -22.24 -7.20 14.92
CA ARG A 78 -23.04 -7.78 15.99
C ARG A 78 -22.12 -8.25 17.11
N GLU A 79 -22.57 -8.13 18.35
CA GLU A 79 -21.83 -8.63 19.53
C GLU A 79 -21.45 -10.12 19.36
N SER A 80 -22.32 -10.92 18.72
CA SER A 80 -22.05 -12.32 18.41
C SER A 80 -20.83 -12.52 17.49
N ASN A 81 -20.60 -11.62 16.53
CA ASN A 81 -19.44 -11.70 15.65
C ASN A 81 -18.15 -11.24 16.35
N ARG A 82 -18.23 -10.19 17.16
CA ARG A 82 -17.11 -9.74 18.01
C ARG A 82 -16.71 -10.85 18.98
N LYS A 83 -17.68 -11.50 19.63
CA LYS A 83 -17.46 -12.64 20.53
C LYS A 83 -16.78 -13.81 19.81
N LYS A 84 -17.29 -14.21 18.64
CA LYS A 84 -16.68 -15.27 17.82
C LYS A 84 -15.23 -14.95 17.41
N TYR A 85 -14.93 -13.68 17.12
CA TYR A 85 -13.56 -13.26 16.83
C TYR A 85 -12.67 -13.43 18.04
N TYR A 86 -13.08 -12.94 19.20
CA TYR A 86 -12.35 -13.11 20.46
C TYR A 86 -12.15 -14.57 20.83
N GLU A 87 -13.19 -15.43 20.71
CA GLU A 87 -13.10 -16.87 20.93
C GLU A 87 -12.05 -17.55 20.02
N LYS A 88 -11.87 -17.08 18.77
CA LYS A 88 -10.83 -17.61 17.88
C LYS A 88 -9.42 -17.31 18.39
N ILE A 89 -9.19 -16.15 18.97
CA ILE A 89 -7.91 -15.80 19.59
C ILE A 89 -7.69 -16.70 20.82
N GLN A 90 -8.70 -16.83 21.68
CA GLN A 90 -8.61 -17.68 22.89
C GLN A 90 -8.33 -19.15 22.55
N ASN A 91 -9.01 -19.69 21.54
CA ASN A 91 -8.85 -21.10 21.14
C ASN A 91 -7.47 -21.38 20.50
N PHE A 92 -6.88 -20.41 19.83
CA PHE A 92 -5.53 -20.55 19.25
C PHE A 92 -4.45 -20.43 20.32
N GLN A 93 -4.69 -19.67 21.39
CA GLN A 93 -3.72 -19.38 22.46
C GLN A 93 -2.40 -18.85 21.92
N PRO A 94 -2.40 -17.69 21.23
CA PRO A 94 -1.18 -17.14 20.65
C PRO A 94 -0.20 -16.66 21.73
N ASP A 95 1.11 -16.77 21.44
CA ASP A 95 2.15 -16.10 22.20
C ASP A 95 2.12 -14.58 21.97
N VAL A 96 1.66 -14.14 20.78
CA VAL A 96 1.50 -12.73 20.42
C VAL A 96 0.38 -12.54 19.39
N LEU A 97 -0.40 -11.47 19.55
CA LEU A 97 -1.45 -11.03 18.62
C LEU A 97 -0.98 -9.82 17.83
N VAL A 98 -1.00 -9.90 16.51
CA VAL A 98 -0.72 -8.78 15.58
C VAL A 98 -2.01 -8.32 14.92
N VAL A 99 -2.42 -7.07 15.13
CA VAL A 99 -3.62 -6.48 14.54
C VAL A 99 -3.21 -5.45 13.50
N VAL A 100 -3.59 -5.70 12.26
CA VAL A 100 -3.19 -4.89 11.09
C VAL A 100 -4.28 -3.88 10.75
N CYS A 101 -3.90 -2.63 10.63
CA CYS A 101 -4.74 -1.46 10.35
C CYS A 101 -5.78 -1.13 11.42
N SER A 102 -6.10 0.16 11.55
CA SER A 102 -7.24 0.68 12.29
C SER A 102 -8.37 1.09 11.32
N GLN A 103 -9.52 1.50 11.84
CA GLN A 103 -10.73 1.82 11.08
C GLN A 103 -11.29 0.63 10.27
N ILE A 104 -11.04 -0.56 10.73
CA ILE A 104 -11.48 -1.79 10.10
C ILE A 104 -11.93 -2.79 11.16
N TRP A 105 -12.79 -3.75 10.77
CA TRP A 105 -13.41 -4.68 11.71
C TRP A 105 -12.40 -5.47 12.56
N THR A 106 -11.23 -5.81 12.05
CA THR A 106 -10.19 -6.55 12.78
C THR A 106 -9.64 -5.79 13.97
N PHE A 107 -9.61 -4.47 13.92
CA PHE A 107 -9.24 -3.60 15.04
C PHE A 107 -10.45 -3.22 15.89
N ASP A 108 -11.51 -2.69 15.25
CA ASP A 108 -12.64 -2.08 15.93
C ASP A 108 -13.45 -3.09 16.77
N TRP A 109 -13.59 -4.33 16.29
CA TRP A 109 -14.30 -5.37 17.02
C TRP A 109 -13.54 -5.92 18.22
N LEU A 110 -12.21 -5.74 18.27
CA LEU A 110 -11.42 -6.12 19.44
C LEU A 110 -11.43 -5.10 20.57
N ILE A 111 -11.82 -3.85 20.31
CA ILE A 111 -11.82 -2.78 21.31
C ILE A 111 -12.45 -3.22 22.65
N PRO A 112 -13.63 -3.88 22.71
CA PRO A 112 -14.24 -4.32 23.98
C PRO A 112 -13.48 -5.43 24.70
N TYR A 113 -12.55 -6.09 24.02
CA TYR A 113 -11.84 -7.28 24.52
C TYR A 113 -10.35 -7.04 24.77
N LEU A 114 -9.81 -5.88 24.40
CA LEU A 114 -8.35 -5.61 24.50
C LEU A 114 -7.78 -5.87 25.90
N ASP A 115 -8.51 -5.51 26.94
CA ASP A 115 -8.10 -5.72 28.34
C ASP A 115 -8.27 -7.18 28.81
N ARG A 116 -8.91 -8.04 28.01
CA ARG A 116 -9.14 -9.47 28.32
C ARG A 116 -8.21 -10.41 27.55
N ILE A 117 -7.43 -9.88 26.61
CA ILE A 117 -6.46 -10.63 25.82
C ILE A 117 -5.18 -10.72 26.67
N ALA A 118 -4.82 -11.94 27.03
CA ALA A 118 -3.71 -12.22 27.95
C ALA A 118 -2.32 -12.09 27.26
N CYS A 119 -2.22 -12.44 25.98
CA CYS A 119 -0.95 -12.34 25.26
C CYS A 119 -0.60 -10.89 24.91
N PRO A 120 0.68 -10.58 24.69
CA PRO A 120 1.11 -9.31 24.11
C PRO A 120 0.39 -9.00 22.79
N LYS A 121 0.11 -7.71 22.60
CA LYS A 121 -0.65 -7.18 21.45
C LYS A 121 0.22 -6.20 20.68
N VAL A 122 0.37 -6.44 19.40
CA VAL A 122 1.09 -5.56 18.47
C VAL A 122 0.10 -4.94 17.49
N PHE A 123 0.09 -3.62 17.40
CA PHE A 123 -0.67 -2.91 16.40
C PHE A 123 0.22 -2.57 15.20
N TYR A 124 -0.14 -3.02 14.00
CA TYR A 124 0.61 -2.73 12.78
C TYR A 124 -0.16 -1.71 11.92
N SER A 125 0.30 -0.47 11.93
CA SER A 125 -0.36 0.65 11.23
C SER A 125 0.15 0.80 9.80
N HIS A 126 -0.77 0.81 8.83
CA HIS A 126 -0.48 1.19 7.44
C HIS A 126 -0.81 2.67 7.13
N GLY A 127 -0.92 3.50 8.18
CA GLY A 127 -1.13 4.94 8.06
C GLY A 127 -2.55 5.38 8.38
N TYR A 128 -2.73 6.69 8.58
CA TYR A 128 -4.01 7.35 8.92
C TYR A 128 -4.38 8.34 7.83
N SER A 129 -4.97 7.85 6.74
CA SER A 129 -5.22 8.60 5.52
C SER A 129 -6.19 9.79 5.65
N LYS A 130 -6.94 9.86 6.75
CA LYS A 130 -7.95 10.91 7.00
C LYS A 130 -7.72 11.71 8.27
N TRP A 131 -6.56 11.59 8.90
CA TRP A 131 -6.26 12.34 10.09
C TRP A 131 -5.80 13.76 9.74
N LYS A 132 -6.42 14.78 10.38
CA LYS A 132 -6.16 16.24 10.31
C LYS A 132 -6.28 16.90 8.92
N GLU A 133 -5.72 16.33 7.86
CA GLU A 133 -5.51 17.04 6.59
C GLU A 133 -6.75 17.04 5.68
N ARG A 134 -7.81 16.32 6.04
CA ARG A 134 -8.97 16.07 5.17
C ARG A 134 -10.33 16.44 5.77
N TYR A 135 -10.35 17.11 6.91
CA TYR A 135 -11.62 17.61 7.48
C TYR A 135 -12.08 18.87 6.74
N ASN A 136 -12.53 18.68 5.49
CA ASN A 136 -12.93 19.77 4.62
C ASN A 136 -14.43 20.04 4.70
N TYR A 137 -14.89 20.39 5.91
CA TYR A 137 -16.30 20.70 6.15
C TYR A 137 -16.81 21.85 5.27
N GLY A 138 -15.99 22.89 5.06
CA GLY A 138 -16.37 24.08 4.31
C GLY A 138 -16.65 23.80 2.84
N GLU A 139 -15.80 23.01 2.18
CA GLU A 139 -15.99 22.63 0.78
C GLU A 139 -17.21 21.72 0.62
N LYS A 140 -17.38 20.74 1.52
CA LYS A 140 -18.53 19.84 1.47
C LYS A 140 -19.85 20.56 1.72
N LEU A 141 -19.86 21.54 2.61
CA LEU A 141 -21.02 22.40 2.84
C LEU A 141 -21.34 23.26 1.63
N LYS A 142 -20.32 23.87 0.98
CA LYS A 142 -20.50 24.64 -0.26
C LYS A 142 -21.11 23.78 -1.36
N ASN A 143 -20.69 22.52 -1.44
CA ASN A 143 -21.19 21.56 -2.42
C ASN A 143 -22.50 20.85 -2.00
N ARG A 144 -23.14 21.32 -0.91
CA ARG A 144 -24.38 20.72 -0.34
C ARG A 144 -24.26 19.22 -0.02
N ASN A 145 -23.04 18.73 0.22
CA ASN A 145 -22.76 17.31 0.54
C ASN A 145 -22.86 17.06 2.06
N ILE A 146 -24.08 17.05 2.59
CA ILE A 146 -24.35 16.86 4.02
C ILE A 146 -23.85 15.48 4.51
N LEU A 147 -24.03 14.43 3.70
CA LEU A 147 -23.54 13.09 4.05
C LEU A 147 -22.02 13.07 4.18
N GLY A 148 -21.31 13.74 3.28
CA GLY A 148 -19.87 13.90 3.37
C GLY A 148 -19.41 14.67 4.61
N VAL A 149 -20.15 15.68 5.08
CA VAL A 149 -19.87 16.38 6.34
C VAL A 149 -20.03 15.44 7.54
N ILE A 150 -21.08 14.62 7.56
CA ILE A 150 -21.31 13.64 8.63
C ILE A 150 -20.19 12.58 8.65
N GLU A 151 -19.74 12.15 7.47
CA GLU A 151 -18.62 11.20 7.35
C GLU A 151 -17.31 11.77 7.88
N GLU A 152 -16.96 13.01 7.51
CA GLU A 152 -15.78 13.70 8.05
C GLU A 152 -15.85 13.86 9.57
N TYR A 153 -17.01 14.25 10.09
CA TYR A 153 -17.21 14.38 11.54
C TYR A 153 -17.01 13.05 12.26
N LYS A 154 -17.60 11.95 11.74
CA LYS A 154 -17.41 10.60 12.31
C LYS A 154 -15.95 10.18 12.27
N CYS A 155 -15.27 10.44 11.16
CA CYS A 155 -13.87 10.13 10.99
C CYS A 155 -13.00 10.91 11.98
N LYS A 156 -13.23 12.22 12.12
CA LYS A 156 -12.56 13.05 13.13
C LYS A 156 -12.76 12.50 14.54
N ARG A 157 -14.00 12.22 14.92
CA ARG A 157 -14.32 11.67 16.25
C ARG A 157 -13.68 10.32 16.51
N TYR A 158 -13.52 9.49 15.47
CA TYR A 158 -12.80 8.23 15.59
C TYR A 158 -11.33 8.47 15.94
N TYR A 159 -10.65 9.34 15.21
CA TYR A 159 -9.26 9.67 15.48
C TYR A 159 -9.05 10.40 16.81
N ASP A 160 -9.98 11.25 17.23
CA ASP A 160 -9.93 11.91 18.54
C ASP A 160 -9.92 10.91 19.71
N GLY A 161 -10.41 9.67 19.49
CA GLY A 161 -10.45 8.61 20.49
C GLY A 161 -9.48 7.43 20.28
N LEU A 162 -8.91 7.29 19.09
CA LEU A 162 -8.13 6.12 18.68
C LEU A 162 -6.90 5.88 19.58
N TYR A 163 -6.22 6.94 20.03
CA TYR A 163 -5.04 6.86 20.89
C TYR A 163 -5.28 6.05 22.16
N LYS A 164 -6.48 6.10 22.75
CA LYS A 164 -6.86 5.36 23.97
C LYS A 164 -6.81 3.83 23.75
N TYR A 165 -7.04 3.40 22.53
CA TYR A 165 -7.01 1.99 22.16
C TYR A 165 -5.62 1.56 21.73
N ILE A 166 -4.87 2.39 20.99
CA ILE A 166 -3.48 2.12 20.63
C ILE A 166 -2.60 2.02 21.87
N ALA A 167 -2.86 2.84 22.90
CA ALA A 167 -2.16 2.78 24.18
C ALA A 167 -2.33 1.43 24.94
N LYS A 168 -3.31 0.59 24.56
CA LYS A 168 -3.52 -0.74 25.11
C LYS A 168 -2.75 -1.85 24.38
N TYR A 169 -2.07 -1.50 23.30
CA TYR A 169 -1.14 -2.41 22.63
C TYR A 169 0.24 -2.26 23.24
N ASP A 170 0.92 -3.39 23.41
CA ASP A 170 2.25 -3.42 23.99
C ASP A 170 3.27 -2.78 23.05
N LYS A 171 3.01 -2.87 21.72
CA LYS A 171 3.83 -2.25 20.67
C LYS A 171 2.96 -1.77 19.50
N ALA A 172 3.38 -0.65 18.89
CA ALA A 172 2.78 -0.13 17.66
C ALA A 172 3.85 0.00 16.57
N ILE A 173 3.65 -0.68 15.44
CA ILE A 173 4.55 -0.65 14.28
C ILE A 173 4.04 0.38 13.30
N TYR A 174 4.93 1.27 12.85
CA TYR A 174 4.65 2.31 11.86
C TYR A 174 5.59 2.15 10.66
N LEU A 175 5.13 2.55 9.46
CA LEU A 175 5.85 2.33 8.21
C LEU A 175 6.93 3.38 7.89
N SER A 176 6.89 4.55 8.51
CA SER A 176 7.84 5.63 8.25
C SER A 176 7.81 6.64 9.39
N LYS A 177 8.97 7.24 9.69
CA LYS A 177 9.11 8.30 10.68
C LYS A 177 8.27 9.54 10.34
N ASP A 178 8.11 9.83 9.05
CA ASP A 178 7.38 11.01 8.56
C ASP A 178 5.87 10.75 8.37
N SER A 179 5.41 9.53 8.68
CA SER A 179 4.01 9.15 8.47
C SER A 179 3.04 9.89 9.39
N ASN A 180 1.81 10.08 8.92
CA ASN A 180 0.74 10.65 9.73
C ASN A 180 0.45 9.83 10.99
N SER A 181 0.73 8.53 10.99
CA SER A 181 0.56 7.67 12.17
C SER A 181 1.61 7.95 13.24
N VAL A 182 2.86 8.24 12.88
CA VAL A 182 3.91 8.66 13.83
C VAL A 182 3.59 10.05 14.39
N LYS A 183 3.25 11.02 13.53
CA LYS A 183 2.81 12.36 13.97
C LYS A 183 1.60 12.28 14.91
N TYR A 184 0.69 11.34 14.67
CA TYR A 184 -0.45 11.07 15.56
C TYR A 184 0.01 10.53 16.92
N ALA A 185 0.94 9.57 16.92
CA ALA A 185 1.50 8.99 18.15
C ALA A 185 2.22 10.06 18.99
N GLU A 186 3.01 10.92 18.35
CA GLU A 186 3.71 12.05 19.01
C GLU A 186 2.72 13.02 19.68
N VAL A 187 1.69 13.45 18.95
CA VAL A 187 0.66 14.38 19.46
C VAL A 187 -0.09 13.79 20.67
N HIS A 188 -0.23 12.47 20.72
CA HIS A 188 -0.94 11.78 21.81
C HIS A 188 0.00 11.11 22.82
N HIS A 189 1.30 11.39 22.77
CA HIS A 189 2.32 10.88 23.69
C HIS A 189 2.33 9.35 23.81
N LEU A 190 2.16 8.63 22.67
CA LEU A 190 2.26 7.19 22.60
C LEU A 190 3.74 6.79 22.46
N ASN A 191 4.28 6.10 23.46
CA ASN A 191 5.72 5.76 23.55
C ASN A 191 6.03 4.29 23.17
N ASN A 192 5.04 3.55 22.65
CA ASN A 192 5.15 2.15 22.28
C ASN A 192 5.45 1.92 20.79
N GLY A 193 5.86 2.96 20.06
CA GLY A 193 6.04 2.95 18.62
C GLY A 193 7.43 2.48 18.18
N VAL A 194 7.48 1.63 17.14
CA VAL A 194 8.69 1.25 16.41
C VAL A 194 8.46 1.43 14.90
N ILE A 195 9.54 1.60 14.13
CA ILE A 195 9.46 1.74 12.67
C ILE A 195 9.90 0.43 12.04
N ILE A 196 8.99 -0.19 11.28
CA ILE A 196 9.31 -1.27 10.33
C ILE A 196 8.71 -0.87 9.00
N GLU A 197 9.56 -0.48 8.07
CA GLU A 197 9.16 -0.15 6.70
C GLU A 197 8.66 -1.42 5.99
N ASN A 198 7.81 -1.27 4.96
CA ASN A 198 7.29 -2.42 4.21
C ASN A 198 8.41 -3.18 3.49
N ALA A 199 8.18 -4.47 3.25
CA ALA A 199 8.97 -5.28 2.36
C ALA A 199 8.55 -5.07 0.89
N ILE A 200 9.47 -5.33 -0.01
CA ILE A 200 9.21 -5.52 -1.43
C ILE A 200 9.76 -6.89 -1.87
N ASP A 201 9.14 -7.44 -2.88
CA ASP A 201 9.48 -8.74 -3.42
C ASP A 201 10.93 -8.78 -3.94
N ASP A 202 11.67 -9.82 -3.57
CA ASP A 202 13.07 -9.99 -3.93
C ASP A 202 13.31 -10.05 -5.45
N VAL A 203 12.29 -10.42 -6.24
CA VAL A 203 12.35 -10.43 -7.70
C VAL A 203 12.76 -9.07 -8.28
N PHE A 204 12.35 -7.94 -7.65
CA PHE A 204 12.71 -6.60 -8.12
C PHE A 204 14.19 -6.24 -7.91
N PHE A 205 14.89 -6.96 -7.06
CA PHE A 205 16.33 -6.79 -6.84
C PHE A 205 17.20 -7.64 -7.79
N SER A 206 16.59 -8.55 -8.56
CA SER A 206 17.33 -9.40 -9.50
C SER A 206 17.98 -8.56 -10.60
N SER A 207 19.26 -8.86 -10.90
CA SER A 207 19.99 -8.26 -12.02
C SER A 207 19.37 -8.62 -13.36
N ASP A 208 18.73 -9.79 -13.44
CA ASP A 208 18.25 -10.36 -14.70
C ASP A 208 16.94 -9.73 -15.16
N MET A 209 16.21 -9.03 -14.26
CA MET A 209 14.94 -8.40 -14.61
C MET A 209 14.98 -7.44 -15.80
N ARG A 210 16.11 -6.78 -16.05
CA ARG A 210 16.25 -5.79 -17.14
C ARG A 210 17.19 -6.23 -18.27
N HIS A 211 18.08 -7.23 -18.04
CA HIS A 211 19.03 -7.67 -19.05
C HIS A 211 18.37 -8.21 -20.32
N GLU A 212 17.33 -9.04 -20.18
CA GLU A 212 16.58 -9.56 -21.33
C GLU A 212 15.87 -8.47 -22.15
N TYR A 213 15.55 -7.33 -21.50
CA TYR A 213 14.86 -6.23 -22.13
C TYR A 213 15.84 -5.24 -22.81
N GLU A 214 16.99 -4.98 -22.21
CA GLU A 214 18.03 -4.10 -22.80
C GLU A 214 18.54 -4.64 -24.13
N GLU A 215 18.63 -5.97 -24.31
CA GLU A 215 18.97 -6.61 -25.57
C GLU A 215 17.85 -6.49 -26.63
N LYS A 216 16.60 -6.29 -26.21
CA LYS A 216 15.41 -6.15 -27.07
C LYS A 216 14.93 -4.72 -27.27
N SER A 217 15.60 -3.70 -26.67
CA SER A 217 15.06 -2.35 -26.65
C SER A 217 14.96 -1.75 -28.04
N SER A 218 13.71 -1.60 -28.45
CA SER A 218 13.31 -0.69 -29.52
C SER A 218 13.64 0.75 -29.12
N GLU A 219 13.74 1.67 -30.08
CA GLU A 219 13.92 3.13 -29.82
C GLU A 219 12.77 3.77 -29.00
N ARG A 220 11.81 2.94 -28.55
CA ARG A 220 10.60 3.36 -27.82
C ARG A 220 10.84 3.44 -26.33
N ILE A 221 10.45 4.54 -25.71
CA ILE A 221 10.48 4.75 -24.26
C ILE A 221 9.13 4.42 -23.62
N ASN A 222 9.16 3.59 -22.58
CA ASN A 222 7.97 3.14 -21.85
C ASN A 222 7.90 3.82 -20.48
N TYR A 223 6.85 4.61 -20.24
CA TYR A 223 6.51 5.20 -18.95
C TYR A 223 5.52 4.29 -18.23
N LEU A 224 5.75 4.02 -16.96
CA LEU A 224 4.92 3.14 -16.13
C LEU A 224 4.34 3.87 -14.93
N TYR A 225 3.05 3.71 -14.67
CA TYR A 225 2.41 4.09 -13.43
C TYR A 225 1.54 2.95 -12.89
N VAL A 226 1.98 2.35 -11.79
CA VAL A 226 1.24 1.27 -11.09
C VAL A 226 0.48 1.88 -9.91
N ALA A 227 -0.84 1.96 -10.01
CA ALA A 227 -1.71 2.51 -8.95
C ALA A 227 -3.18 2.23 -9.23
N ASN A 228 -4.00 2.10 -8.17
CA ASN A 228 -5.46 2.07 -8.33
C ASN A 228 -5.98 3.34 -8.98
N TYR A 229 -6.99 3.21 -9.84
CA TYR A 229 -7.57 4.32 -10.57
C TYR A 229 -8.48 5.17 -9.69
N ASN A 230 -8.03 6.36 -9.27
CA ASN A 230 -8.82 7.29 -8.47
C ASN A 230 -8.24 8.71 -8.47
N GLU A 231 -9.01 9.67 -7.99
CA GLU A 231 -8.62 11.09 -7.94
C GLU A 231 -7.36 11.36 -7.10
N ASN A 232 -7.08 10.54 -6.08
CA ASN A 232 -5.86 10.71 -5.27
C ASN A 232 -4.60 10.36 -6.05
N LYS A 233 -4.68 9.38 -6.96
CA LYS A 233 -3.54 8.96 -7.80
C LYS A 233 -3.31 9.88 -9.00
N ASN A 234 -4.31 10.70 -9.36
CA ASN A 234 -4.20 11.82 -10.30
C ASN A 234 -3.61 11.45 -11.68
N GLN A 235 -3.96 10.26 -12.21
CA GLN A 235 -3.49 9.80 -13.51
C GLN A 235 -3.84 10.76 -14.65
N LYS A 236 -4.91 11.56 -14.50
CA LYS A 236 -5.30 12.59 -15.46
C LYS A 236 -4.21 13.65 -15.67
N MET A 237 -3.46 14.02 -14.61
CA MET A 237 -2.32 14.94 -14.73
C MET A 237 -1.19 14.33 -15.58
N LEU A 238 -0.86 13.06 -15.33
CA LEU A 238 0.16 12.35 -16.11
C LEU A 238 -0.25 12.23 -17.58
N LEU A 239 -1.49 11.87 -17.84
CA LEU A 239 -1.99 11.74 -19.20
C LEU A 239 -1.92 13.07 -19.99
N ARG A 240 -2.26 14.21 -19.35
CA ARG A 240 -2.13 15.54 -19.98
C ARG A 240 -0.67 15.92 -20.23
N ALA A 241 0.21 15.69 -19.26
CA ALA A 241 1.64 15.96 -19.42
C ALA A 241 2.24 15.12 -20.56
N TYR A 242 1.89 13.83 -20.61
CA TYR A 242 2.32 12.91 -21.68
C TYR A 242 1.82 13.36 -23.06
N ALA A 243 0.55 13.81 -23.18
CA ALA A 243 0.03 14.34 -24.43
C ALA A 243 0.79 15.56 -24.92
N LYS A 244 1.13 16.50 -24.01
CA LYS A 244 1.85 17.77 -24.31
C LYS A 244 3.34 17.56 -24.58
N ALA A 245 3.97 16.55 -23.99
CA ALA A 245 5.41 16.32 -24.09
C ALA A 245 5.84 16.19 -25.56
N LYS A 246 6.92 16.86 -25.94
CA LYS A 246 7.52 16.81 -27.27
C LYS A 246 8.44 15.60 -27.39
N ILE A 247 7.85 14.41 -27.40
CA ILE A 247 8.53 13.11 -27.48
C ILE A 247 7.95 12.31 -28.63
N GLY A 248 8.75 11.41 -29.22
CA GLY A 248 8.34 10.54 -30.33
C GLY A 248 7.75 9.19 -29.87
N GLU A 249 8.22 8.12 -30.51
CA GLU A 249 7.76 6.75 -30.22
C GLU A 249 7.87 6.43 -28.73
N SER A 250 6.72 6.29 -28.09
CA SER A 250 6.63 6.05 -26.66
C SER A 250 5.34 5.37 -26.24
N CYS A 251 5.36 4.73 -25.06
CA CYS A 251 4.18 4.19 -24.42
C CYS A 251 3.99 4.74 -23.02
N LEU A 252 2.76 5.05 -22.65
CA LEU A 252 2.36 5.30 -21.28
C LEU A 252 1.50 4.13 -20.81
N VAL A 253 1.94 3.43 -19.79
CA VAL A 253 1.30 2.25 -19.24
C VAL A 253 0.74 2.56 -17.86
N PHE A 254 -0.57 2.43 -17.71
CA PHE A 254 -1.25 2.46 -16.42
C PHE A 254 -1.63 1.03 -16.02
N ALA A 255 -1.32 0.64 -14.78
CA ALA A 255 -1.73 -0.64 -14.22
C ALA A 255 -2.41 -0.42 -12.86
N GLY A 256 -3.65 -0.90 -12.73
CA GLY A 256 -4.45 -0.79 -11.51
C GLY A 256 -5.32 -2.02 -11.30
N TYR A 257 -6.01 -2.07 -10.15
CA TYR A 257 -6.74 -3.28 -9.76
C TYR A 257 -8.18 -3.30 -10.24
N GLU A 258 -8.92 -2.17 -10.22
CA GLU A 258 -10.36 -2.15 -10.44
C GLU A 258 -10.80 -1.31 -11.64
N GLU A 259 -11.77 -1.84 -12.39
CA GLU A 259 -12.55 -1.07 -13.33
C GLU A 259 -13.54 -0.17 -12.58
N ASN A 260 -13.51 1.13 -12.85
CA ASN A 260 -14.40 2.10 -12.21
C ASN A 260 -14.70 3.31 -13.09
N ILE A 261 -15.51 4.23 -12.59
CA ILE A 261 -15.92 5.43 -13.35
C ILE A 261 -14.72 6.30 -13.71
N TYR A 262 -13.77 6.48 -12.79
CA TYR A 262 -12.55 7.26 -13.02
C TYR A 262 -11.71 6.71 -14.19
N LEU A 263 -11.56 5.40 -14.28
CA LEU A 263 -10.85 4.75 -15.39
C LEU A 263 -11.59 4.94 -16.73
N LYS A 264 -12.92 4.86 -16.72
CA LYS A 264 -13.72 5.13 -17.94
C LYS A 264 -13.51 6.54 -18.44
N GLU A 265 -13.52 7.52 -17.54
CA GLU A 265 -13.20 8.92 -17.87
C GLU A 265 -11.77 9.09 -18.39
N LEU A 266 -10.80 8.39 -17.78
CA LEU A 266 -9.40 8.46 -18.16
C LEU A 266 -9.16 7.87 -19.56
N ARG A 267 -9.81 6.75 -19.89
CA ARG A 267 -9.78 6.17 -21.24
C ARG A 267 -10.36 7.12 -22.29
N LYS A 268 -11.55 7.66 -22.03
CA LYS A 268 -12.16 8.65 -22.92
C LYS A 268 -11.26 9.86 -23.14
N MET A 269 -10.69 10.40 -22.05
CA MET A 269 -9.75 11.51 -22.14
C MET A 269 -8.51 11.14 -22.97
N SER A 270 -7.99 9.91 -22.86
CA SER A 270 -6.86 9.44 -23.66
C SER A 270 -7.17 9.46 -25.17
N GLU A 271 -8.36 8.99 -25.56
CA GLU A 271 -8.83 9.00 -26.94
C GLU A 271 -8.98 10.43 -27.51
N GLU A 272 -9.35 11.39 -26.63
CA GLU A 272 -9.56 12.79 -27.04
C GLU A 272 -8.25 13.58 -27.20
N ILE A 273 -7.23 13.31 -26.37
CA ILE A 273 -6.04 14.17 -26.31
C ILE A 273 -4.76 13.58 -26.89
N ILE A 274 -4.70 12.24 -27.12
CA ILE A 274 -3.53 11.60 -27.74
C ILE A 274 -3.72 11.62 -29.26
N ASP A 275 -2.84 12.33 -29.93
CA ASP A 275 -2.79 12.32 -31.40
C ASP A 275 -2.25 10.99 -31.91
N ALA A 276 -3.04 10.31 -32.72
CA ALA A 276 -2.69 9.01 -33.30
C ALA A 276 -1.42 9.07 -34.21
N ALA A 277 -1.11 10.26 -34.76
CA ALA A 277 0.07 10.46 -35.60
C ALA A 277 1.35 10.77 -34.78
N SER A 278 1.25 10.97 -33.47
CA SER A 278 2.37 11.39 -32.62
C SER A 278 3.37 10.26 -32.29
N GLY A 279 3.08 9.00 -32.63
CA GLY A 279 3.86 7.83 -32.19
C GLY A 279 3.63 7.44 -30.72
N LYS A 280 2.75 8.16 -30.00
CA LYS A 280 2.42 7.91 -28.60
C LYS A 280 1.31 6.88 -28.47
N LYS A 281 1.46 5.97 -27.50
CA LYS A 281 0.43 4.96 -27.16
C LYS A 281 0.14 4.98 -25.67
N VAL A 282 -1.12 4.68 -25.30
CA VAL A 282 -1.54 4.58 -23.89
C VAL A 282 -2.21 3.24 -23.67
N TYR A 283 -1.79 2.53 -22.63
CA TYR A 283 -2.34 1.24 -22.24
C TYR A 283 -2.89 1.29 -20.81
N PHE A 284 -4.03 0.63 -20.61
CA PHE A 284 -4.70 0.55 -19.31
C PHE A 284 -4.91 -0.91 -18.94
N TYR A 285 -4.21 -1.36 -17.91
CA TYR A 285 -4.33 -2.72 -17.38
C TYR A 285 -5.17 -2.71 -16.11
N VAL A 286 -6.07 -3.71 -16.00
CA VAL A 286 -6.91 -3.96 -14.81
C VAL A 286 -6.94 -5.46 -14.52
N HIS A 287 -7.01 -5.82 -13.24
CA HIS A 287 -7.09 -7.22 -12.79
C HIS A 287 -5.97 -8.12 -13.35
N ILE A 288 -4.81 -7.56 -13.64
CA ILE A 288 -3.67 -8.38 -14.09
C ILE A 288 -3.03 -9.09 -12.90
N PRO A 289 -2.53 -10.32 -13.09
CA PRO A 289 -1.83 -11.06 -12.05
C PRO A 289 -0.48 -10.39 -11.70
N ARG A 290 0.07 -10.74 -10.54
CA ARG A 290 1.32 -10.15 -10.03
C ARG A 290 2.49 -10.32 -11.00
N GLU A 291 2.58 -11.47 -11.62
CA GLU A 291 3.62 -11.81 -12.62
C GLU A 291 3.59 -10.83 -13.79
N LYS A 292 2.39 -10.45 -14.23
CA LYS A 292 2.24 -9.46 -15.30
C LYS A 292 2.63 -8.04 -14.85
N VAL A 293 2.39 -7.71 -13.59
CA VAL A 293 2.89 -6.44 -13.02
C VAL A 293 4.42 -6.43 -13.02
N ILE A 294 5.06 -7.52 -12.61
CA ILE A 294 6.52 -7.67 -12.62
C ILE A 294 7.06 -7.52 -14.05
N GLU A 295 6.42 -8.15 -15.05
CA GLU A 295 6.77 -7.99 -16.46
C GLU A 295 6.68 -6.51 -16.90
N LEU A 296 5.66 -5.76 -16.48
CA LEU A 296 5.55 -4.33 -16.80
C LEU A 296 6.72 -3.52 -16.24
N TYR A 297 7.20 -3.84 -15.03
CA TYR A 297 8.39 -3.20 -14.48
C TYR A 297 9.66 -3.54 -15.26
N SER A 298 9.80 -4.79 -15.73
CA SER A 298 10.96 -5.19 -16.55
C SER A 298 11.02 -4.49 -17.91
N MET A 299 9.85 -4.14 -18.47
CA MET A 299 9.70 -3.50 -19.77
C MET A 299 9.70 -1.96 -19.72
N ALA A 300 9.58 -1.36 -18.54
CA ALA A 300 9.49 0.08 -18.41
C ALA A 300 10.85 0.76 -18.26
N ASP A 301 10.95 1.97 -18.82
CA ASP A 301 12.16 2.79 -18.78
C ASP A 301 12.09 3.89 -17.71
N ILE A 302 10.89 4.39 -17.41
CA ILE A 302 10.66 5.51 -16.50
C ILE A 302 9.42 5.22 -15.67
N PHE A 303 9.53 5.29 -14.35
CA PHE A 303 8.39 5.22 -13.44
C PHE A 303 7.87 6.62 -13.13
N VAL A 304 6.55 6.80 -13.17
CA VAL A 304 5.93 8.11 -12.90
C VAL A 304 4.84 7.96 -11.84
N CYS A 305 4.86 8.83 -10.82
CA CYS A 305 3.80 8.89 -9.81
C CYS A 305 3.29 10.33 -9.67
N THR A 306 2.01 10.55 -9.93
CA THR A 306 1.36 11.87 -9.80
C THR A 306 0.38 11.94 -8.64
N SER A 307 0.54 11.08 -7.64
CA SER A 307 -0.33 11.02 -6.46
C SER A 307 -0.38 12.36 -5.70
N ARG A 308 -1.55 12.66 -5.14
CA ARG A 308 -1.74 13.82 -4.25
C ARG A 308 -1.39 13.55 -2.81
N SER A 309 -1.37 12.27 -2.43
CA SER A 309 -1.02 11.81 -1.08
C SER A 309 -0.61 10.35 -1.10
N GLU A 310 0.50 10.04 -0.43
CA GLU A 310 1.01 8.70 -0.19
C GLU A 310 1.47 8.57 1.26
N THR A 311 1.57 7.33 1.75
CA THR A 311 2.14 7.04 3.07
C THR A 311 3.55 6.47 2.90
N TRP A 312 3.63 5.25 2.40
CA TRP A 312 4.85 4.54 2.03
C TRP A 312 4.59 3.89 0.67
N SER A 313 5.23 4.20 -0.35
CA SER A 313 4.87 3.71 -1.68
C SER A 313 5.64 2.43 -2.01
N ILE A 314 4.99 1.27 -1.95
CA ILE A 314 5.55 -0.02 -2.39
C ILE A 314 6.06 0.11 -3.82
N VAL A 315 5.24 0.63 -4.72
CA VAL A 315 5.55 0.76 -6.15
C VAL A 315 6.76 1.66 -6.44
N ALA A 316 7.04 2.65 -5.55
CA ALA A 316 8.26 3.46 -5.65
C ALA A 316 9.52 2.65 -5.35
N HIS A 317 9.45 1.80 -4.33
CA HIS A 317 10.57 0.93 -3.95
C HIS A 317 10.79 -0.17 -4.99
N GLU A 318 9.72 -0.74 -5.56
CA GLU A 318 9.79 -1.68 -6.68
C GLU A 318 10.49 -1.03 -7.89
N ALA A 319 10.09 0.18 -8.28
CA ALA A 319 10.73 0.92 -9.36
C ALA A 319 12.20 1.23 -9.06
N ALA A 320 12.51 1.66 -7.84
CA ALA A 320 13.89 1.92 -7.42
C ALA A 320 14.74 0.65 -7.44
N ALA A 321 14.19 -0.50 -6.97
CA ALA A 321 14.91 -1.77 -6.98
C ALA A 321 15.24 -2.26 -8.39
N THR A 322 14.43 -1.93 -9.40
CA THR A 322 14.71 -2.22 -10.81
C THR A 322 15.63 -1.18 -11.48
N ALA A 323 16.23 -0.26 -10.74
CA ALA A 323 17.04 0.85 -11.27
C ALA A 323 16.27 1.72 -12.30
N MET A 324 14.97 1.88 -12.14
CA MET A 324 14.14 2.70 -13.01
C MET A 324 14.13 4.15 -12.49
N PRO A 325 14.48 5.17 -13.28
CA PRO A 325 14.35 6.57 -12.87
C PRO A 325 12.90 6.87 -12.50
N ILE A 326 12.73 7.67 -11.45
CA ILE A 326 11.43 8.00 -10.87
C ILE A 326 11.12 9.48 -11.06
N ILE A 327 9.96 9.80 -11.64
CA ILE A 327 9.38 11.14 -11.64
C ILE A 327 8.19 11.12 -10.68
N SER A 328 8.15 12.03 -9.70
CA SER A 328 7.02 12.03 -8.76
C SER A 328 6.68 13.41 -8.20
N THR A 329 5.43 13.56 -7.78
CA THR A 329 5.02 14.63 -6.86
C THR A 329 5.70 14.45 -5.49
N ASP A 330 5.87 15.54 -4.74
CA ASP A 330 6.45 15.55 -3.39
C ASP A 330 5.43 15.02 -2.36
N VAL A 331 5.24 13.71 -2.31
CA VAL A 331 4.26 13.06 -1.43
C VAL A 331 4.84 11.79 -0.78
N GLY A 332 4.56 11.59 0.49
CA GLY A 332 5.01 10.42 1.26
C GLY A 332 6.53 10.28 1.21
N ILE A 333 7.02 9.14 0.77
CA ILE A 333 8.46 8.83 0.72
C ILE A 333 9.19 9.46 -0.49
N TYR A 334 8.47 9.90 -1.52
CA TYR A 334 9.08 10.29 -2.79
C TYR A 334 10.07 11.44 -2.68
N GLY A 335 9.78 12.47 -1.86
CA GLY A 335 10.70 13.59 -1.62
C GLY A 335 12.04 13.18 -0.98
N ASN A 336 12.12 11.98 -0.40
CA ASN A 336 13.32 11.43 0.24
C ASN A 336 14.08 10.43 -0.65
N ILE A 337 13.61 10.16 -1.87
CA ILE A 337 14.28 9.22 -2.79
C ILE A 337 15.42 9.95 -3.49
N THR A 338 16.65 9.61 -3.14
CA THR A 338 17.84 10.16 -3.82
C THR A 338 17.82 9.79 -5.31
N GLY A 339 17.94 10.76 -6.18
CA GLY A 339 17.92 10.56 -7.64
C GLY A 339 16.54 10.62 -8.28
N ALA A 340 15.45 10.78 -7.51
CA ALA A 340 14.12 11.01 -8.06
C ALA A 340 13.92 12.45 -8.55
N PHE A 341 13.17 12.63 -9.62
CA PHE A 341 12.75 13.93 -10.16
C PHE A 341 11.44 14.34 -9.47
N ILE A 342 11.54 15.29 -8.56
CA ILE A 342 10.38 15.78 -7.81
C ILE A 342 9.75 16.94 -8.56
N ILE A 343 8.44 16.80 -8.90
CA ILE A 343 7.67 17.77 -9.67
C ILE A 343 6.53 18.36 -8.83
N ARG A 344 6.17 19.61 -9.11
CA ARG A 344 5.12 20.34 -8.41
C ARG A 344 3.88 20.60 -9.26
N ASN A 345 4.02 20.52 -10.57
CA ASN A 345 2.95 20.83 -11.52
C ASN A 345 3.11 20.06 -12.84
N GLU A 346 2.12 20.19 -13.72
CA GLU A 346 2.05 19.49 -15.00
C GLU A 346 3.19 19.91 -15.96
N ASN A 347 3.62 21.17 -15.93
CA ASN A 347 4.71 21.63 -16.80
C ASN A 347 6.05 21.02 -16.41
N GLU A 348 6.38 21.03 -15.10
CA GLU A 348 7.58 20.36 -14.59
C GLU A 348 7.57 18.85 -14.90
N LEU A 349 6.40 18.21 -14.82
CA LEU A 349 6.25 16.81 -15.22
C LEU A 349 6.55 16.61 -16.72
N THR A 350 6.00 17.48 -17.57
CA THR A 350 6.25 17.44 -19.01
C THR A 350 7.75 17.59 -19.33
N GLU A 351 8.41 18.56 -18.73
CA GLU A 351 9.84 18.80 -18.88
C GLU A 351 10.70 17.61 -18.41
N ALA A 352 10.38 17.04 -17.25
CA ALA A 352 11.07 15.86 -16.73
C ALA A 352 10.90 14.63 -17.64
N MET A 353 9.70 14.43 -18.21
CA MET A 353 9.44 13.38 -19.18
C MET A 353 10.26 13.56 -20.46
N GLU A 354 10.33 14.79 -20.99
CA GLU A 354 11.13 15.13 -22.19
C GLU A 354 12.63 14.93 -21.93
N ASN A 355 13.15 15.43 -20.82
CA ASN A 355 14.56 15.30 -20.44
C ASN A 355 14.99 13.83 -20.38
N LEU A 356 14.22 13.00 -19.67
CA LEU A 356 14.51 11.58 -19.57
C LEU A 356 14.26 10.81 -20.88
N TYR A 357 13.36 11.29 -21.76
CA TYR A 357 13.16 10.70 -23.07
C TYR A 357 14.43 10.82 -23.93
N TYR A 358 15.01 12.01 -24.00
CA TYR A 358 16.16 12.29 -24.88
C TYR A 358 17.51 11.89 -24.30
N SER A 359 17.65 11.76 -22.98
CA SER A 359 18.94 11.47 -22.33
C SER A 359 18.98 10.06 -21.75
N LYS A 360 19.62 9.12 -22.47
CA LYS A 360 19.87 7.76 -21.96
C LYS A 360 20.82 7.78 -20.75
N ASP A 361 21.81 8.67 -20.78
CA ASP A 361 22.80 8.79 -19.69
C ASP A 361 22.15 9.30 -18.40
N GLU A 362 21.21 10.25 -18.52
CA GLU A 362 20.47 10.75 -17.35
C GLU A 362 19.55 9.68 -16.79
N ARG A 363 18.83 8.92 -17.64
CA ARG A 363 18.03 7.77 -17.19
C ARG A 363 18.88 6.76 -16.42
N LYS A 364 20.08 6.41 -16.96
CA LYS A 364 20.98 5.46 -16.32
C LYS A 364 21.46 5.98 -14.96
N LYS A 365 21.98 7.22 -14.92
CA LYS A 365 22.47 7.85 -13.69
C LYS A 365 21.38 7.95 -12.61
N ALA A 366 20.20 8.38 -12.98
CA ALA A 366 19.08 8.48 -12.05
C ALA A 366 18.62 7.08 -11.57
N GLY A 367 18.55 6.11 -12.47
CA GLY A 367 18.22 4.73 -12.12
C GLY A 367 19.22 4.11 -11.14
N GLU A 368 20.52 4.32 -11.33
CA GLU A 368 21.56 3.88 -10.41
C GLU A 368 21.42 4.54 -9.03
N ALA A 369 21.13 5.85 -8.99
CA ALA A 369 20.96 6.60 -7.74
C ALA A 369 19.73 6.12 -6.93
N VAL A 370 18.60 5.90 -7.58
CA VAL A 370 17.40 5.38 -6.87
C VAL A 370 17.59 3.93 -6.42
N ARG A 371 18.34 3.10 -7.17
CA ARG A 371 18.67 1.74 -6.77
C ARG A 371 19.58 1.72 -5.55
N GLU A 372 20.62 2.56 -5.52
CA GLU A 372 21.48 2.68 -4.35
C GLU A 372 20.68 3.10 -3.11
N TRP A 373 19.80 4.08 -3.28
CA TRP A 373 18.92 4.53 -2.19
C TRP A 373 18.07 3.37 -1.61
N VAL A 374 17.43 2.55 -2.45
CA VAL A 374 16.56 1.46 -1.94
C VAL A 374 17.36 0.31 -1.32
N LEU A 375 18.56 0.03 -1.83
CA LEU A 375 19.44 -0.99 -1.24
C LEU A 375 19.86 -0.63 0.20
N GLN A 376 20.04 0.66 0.51
CA GLN A 376 20.35 1.14 1.85
C GLN A 376 19.16 1.00 2.84
N LYS A 377 17.93 0.79 2.33
CA LYS A 377 16.71 0.70 3.15
C LYS A 377 16.44 -0.68 3.75
N GLN A 378 17.20 -1.71 3.35
CA GLN A 378 16.96 -3.08 3.81
C GLN A 378 15.47 -3.47 3.66
N CYS A 379 14.93 -3.29 2.46
CA CYS A 379 13.50 -3.52 2.17
C CYS A 379 13.20 -4.94 1.65
N ARG A 380 14.16 -5.86 1.69
CA ARG A 380 13.91 -7.26 1.29
C ARG A 380 12.95 -7.93 2.27
N ILE A 381 12.20 -8.91 1.78
CA ILE A 381 11.26 -9.67 2.61
C ILE A 381 11.99 -10.27 3.84
N ALA A 382 13.15 -10.89 3.63
CA ALA A 382 13.91 -11.51 4.70
C ALA A 382 14.30 -10.51 5.82
N ASP A 383 14.76 -9.31 5.44
CA ASP A 383 15.13 -8.25 6.40
C ASP A 383 13.93 -7.82 7.26
N LYS A 384 12.74 -7.67 6.62
CA LYS A 384 11.54 -7.22 7.33
C LYS A 384 10.91 -8.32 8.20
N VAL A 385 11.02 -9.57 7.78
CA VAL A 385 10.63 -10.73 8.58
C VAL A 385 11.49 -10.82 9.83
N GLU A 386 12.81 -10.66 9.70
CA GLU A 386 13.74 -10.67 10.84
C GLU A 386 13.45 -9.51 11.81
N GLN A 387 13.33 -8.28 11.31
CA GLN A 387 12.96 -7.12 12.12
C GLN A 387 11.64 -7.33 12.88
N LEU A 388 10.62 -7.86 12.21
CA LEU A 388 9.34 -8.14 12.86
C LEU A 388 9.48 -9.23 13.91
N GLU A 389 10.20 -10.32 13.62
CA GLU A 389 10.44 -11.42 14.57
C GLU A 389 11.12 -10.93 15.85
N GLU A 390 12.17 -10.12 15.73
CA GLU A 390 12.87 -9.50 16.86
C GLU A 390 11.94 -8.67 17.74
N GLU A 391 11.09 -7.85 17.10
CA GLU A 391 10.12 -7.00 17.80
C GLU A 391 9.03 -7.83 18.50
N LEU A 392 8.56 -8.92 17.89
CA LEU A 392 7.62 -9.84 18.52
C LEU A 392 8.23 -10.58 19.71
N ILE A 393 9.47 -11.08 19.59
CA ILE A 393 10.20 -11.71 20.69
C ILE A 393 10.42 -10.74 21.84
N SER A 394 10.83 -9.50 21.53
CA SER A 394 10.99 -8.43 22.54
C SER A 394 9.69 -8.17 23.29
N CYS A 395 8.56 -8.14 22.58
CA CYS A 395 7.24 -7.90 23.14
C CYS A 395 6.82 -9.02 24.11
N ILE A 396 7.07 -10.29 23.74
CA ILE A 396 6.79 -11.45 24.60
C ILE A 396 7.66 -11.42 25.87
N ARG A 397 8.97 -11.17 25.73
CA ARG A 397 9.89 -11.11 26.88
C ARG A 397 9.56 -9.99 27.86
N SER A 398 9.02 -8.88 27.40
CA SER A 398 8.63 -7.76 28.26
C SER A 398 7.33 -7.99 29.03
N ALA A 399 6.53 -8.99 28.62
CA ALA A 399 5.27 -9.34 29.24
C ALA A 399 5.37 -10.51 30.24
N CYS A 400 6.52 -11.24 30.24
CA CYS A 400 6.87 -12.25 31.22
C CYS A 400 7.63 -11.63 32.40
#